data_bb63d4f7b72e373431c703cd6c3d15dc
#
_entry.id   bb63d4f7b72e373431c703cd6c3d15dc
#
_cell.length_a   1.000
_cell.length_b   1.000
_cell.length_c   1.000
_cell.angle_alpha   90.00
_cell.angle_beta   90.00
_cell.angle_gamma   90.00
#
_symmetry.space_group_name_H-M   'P 1'
#
loop_
_entity.id
_entity.type
_entity.pdbx_description
1 polymer ?
#
loop_
_entity_poly.entity_id
_entity_poly.type
_entity_poly.pdbx_seq_one_letter_code
_entity_poly.pdbx_strand_id
1 'polypeptide(L)' 'MKKDYKNKDWLYQRYVIDEIEPVDIAKEFNVDRKVIIAWLDEFKIYRDYKRLIRKNKN' A
#
# COMPACT_ATOMS: atom_id res chain seq x y z
N MET A 1 5.63 12.31 -10.80
CA MET A 1 5.27 12.17 -9.38
C MET A 1 6.49 11.77 -8.59
N LYS A 2 6.71 12.40 -7.45
CA LYS A 2 7.90 12.16 -6.66
C LYS A 2 7.80 10.86 -5.86
N LYS A 3 8.86 10.08 -5.85
CA LYS A 3 8.89 8.84 -5.09
C LYS A 3 9.01 9.17 -3.60
N ASP A 4 7.90 8.97 -2.88
CA ASP A 4 7.86 9.36 -1.47
C ASP A 4 6.68 8.67 -0.81
N TYR A 5 6.96 7.82 0.18
CA TYR A 5 5.86 7.13 0.86
C TYR A 5 4.99 8.07 1.67
N LYS A 6 5.45 9.29 1.90
CA LYS A 6 4.65 10.30 2.57
C LYS A 6 3.76 11.07 1.59
N ASN A 7 3.84 10.75 0.32
CA ASN A 7 3.02 11.35 -0.70
C ASN A 7 1.83 10.43 -0.97
N LYS A 8 0.63 10.93 -0.73
CA LYS A 8 -0.57 10.10 -0.86
C LYS A 8 -0.73 9.54 -2.26
N ASP A 9 -0.55 10.37 -3.27
CA ASP A 9 -0.75 9.94 -4.65
C ASP A 9 0.27 8.88 -5.05
N TRP A 10 1.52 9.06 -4.67
CA TRP A 10 2.54 8.08 -5.00
C TRP A 10 2.27 6.76 -4.29
N LEU A 11 1.90 6.84 -3.00
CA LEU A 11 1.66 5.64 -2.22
C LEU A 11 0.43 4.89 -2.75
N TYR A 12 -0.60 5.63 -3.13
CA TYR A 12 -1.79 5.03 -3.71
C TYR A 12 -1.42 4.29 -5.01
N GLN A 13 -0.64 4.94 -5.85
CA GLN A 13 -0.22 4.33 -7.11
C GLN A 13 0.52 3.02 -6.86
N ARG A 14 1.45 3.04 -5.93
CA ARG A 14 2.25 1.85 -5.68
C ARG A 14 1.45 0.73 -5.04
N TYR A 15 0.67 1.08 -4.04
CA TYR A 15 -0.02 0.07 -3.25
C TYR A 15 -1.28 -0.46 -3.96
N VAL A 16 -2.08 0.43 -4.53
CA VAL A 16 -3.37 0.04 -5.11
C VAL A 16 -3.22 -0.32 -6.59
N ILE A 17 -2.67 0.57 -7.37
CA ILE A 17 -2.59 0.36 -8.82
C ILE A 17 -1.54 -0.68 -9.18
N ASP A 18 -0.34 -0.53 -8.65
CA ASP A 18 0.75 -1.46 -8.96
C ASP A 18 0.71 -2.70 -8.07
N GLU A 19 -0.12 -2.68 -7.04
CA GLU A 19 -0.30 -3.82 -6.14
C GLU A 19 1.00 -4.27 -5.48
N ILE A 20 1.83 -3.32 -5.11
CA ILE A 20 3.09 -3.59 -4.42
C ILE A 20 2.79 -3.74 -2.94
N GLU A 21 3.36 -4.75 -2.30
CA GLU A 21 3.13 -4.97 -0.88
C GLU A 21 3.85 -3.94 -0.02
N PRO A 22 3.30 -3.61 1.15
CA PRO A 22 3.95 -2.63 2.03
C PRO A 22 5.38 -3.00 2.39
N VAL A 23 5.66 -4.29 2.57
CA VAL A 23 7.01 -4.71 2.91
C VAL A 23 7.99 -4.36 1.79
N ASP A 24 7.55 -4.47 0.55
CA ASP A 24 8.41 -4.15 -0.58
C ASP A 24 8.62 -2.65 -0.71
N ILE A 25 7.57 -1.87 -0.45
CA ILE A 25 7.70 -0.42 -0.46
C ILE A 25 8.68 0.02 0.63
N ALA A 26 8.55 -0.60 1.81
CA ALA A 26 9.42 -0.27 2.92
C ALA A 26 10.89 -0.54 2.58
N LYS A 27 11.15 -1.63 1.87
CA LYS A 27 12.52 -1.96 1.49
C LYS A 27 13.11 -0.90 0.58
N GLU A 28 12.31 -0.28 -0.27
CA GLU A 28 12.80 0.75 -1.16
C GLU A 28 13.32 1.96 -0.40
N PHE A 29 12.75 2.21 0.77
CA PHE A 29 13.14 3.35 1.59
C PHE A 29 13.96 2.96 2.81
N ASN A 30 14.23 1.67 2.95
CA ASN A 30 15.00 1.18 4.07
C ASN A 30 14.35 1.54 5.40
N VAL A 31 13.05 1.35 5.47
CA VAL A 31 12.28 1.60 6.70
C VAL A 31 11.49 0.34 7.05
N ASP A 32 10.92 0.33 8.24
CA ASP A 32 10.12 -0.79 8.70
C ASP A 32 8.80 -0.83 7.95
N ARG A 33 8.31 -2.04 7.70
CA ARG A 33 7.00 -2.23 7.08
C ARG A 33 5.91 -1.46 7.83
N LYS A 34 6.01 -1.39 9.13
CA LYS A 34 5.01 -0.71 9.93
C LYS A 34 4.90 0.76 9.57
N VAL A 35 5.98 1.37 9.13
CA VAL A 35 5.96 2.76 8.72
C VAL A 35 5.04 2.95 7.52
N ILE A 36 5.16 2.05 6.55
CA ILE A 36 4.32 2.14 5.35
C ILE A 36 2.86 1.88 5.70
N ILE A 37 2.61 0.87 6.53
CA ILE A 37 1.25 0.55 6.93
C ILE A 37 0.60 1.72 7.67
N ALA A 38 1.37 2.38 8.52
CA ALA A 38 0.87 3.54 9.25
C ALA A 38 0.47 4.66 8.29
N TRP A 39 1.27 4.90 7.25
CA TRP A 39 0.93 5.94 6.28
C TRP A 39 -0.26 5.57 5.42
N LEU A 40 -0.37 4.30 5.06
CA LEU A 40 -1.54 3.84 4.34
C LEU A 40 -2.81 4.08 5.15
N ASP A 41 -2.74 3.77 6.42
CA ASP A 41 -3.88 3.97 7.31
C ASP A 41 -4.18 5.46 7.49
N GLU A 42 -3.14 6.27 7.62
CA GLU A 42 -3.31 7.72 7.78
C GLU A 42 -3.99 8.31 6.56
N PHE A 43 -3.62 7.86 5.37
CA PHE A 43 -4.22 8.33 4.12
C PHE A 43 -5.50 7.60 3.77
N LYS A 44 -5.86 6.57 4.54
CA LYS A 44 -7.05 5.76 4.30
C LYS A 44 -7.02 5.13 2.92
N ILE A 45 -5.88 4.58 2.59
CA ILE A 45 -5.68 3.87 1.33
C ILE A 45 -5.84 2.38 1.57
N TYR A 46 -6.81 1.77 0.91
CA TYR A 46 -7.08 0.35 1.09
C TYR A 46 -7.25 -0.33 -0.25
N ARG A 47 -6.93 -1.64 -0.29
CA ARG A 47 -7.12 -2.44 -1.49
C ARG A 47 -8.33 -3.34 -1.32
N ASP A 48 -8.87 -3.76 -2.46
CA ASP A 48 -10.09 -4.56 -2.48
C ASP A 48 -9.84 -6.05 -2.53
N TYR A 49 -8.62 -6.48 -2.35
CA TYR A 49 -8.34 -7.90 -2.53
C TYR A 49 -9.16 -8.80 -1.61
N LYS A 50 -9.64 -8.26 -0.51
CA LYS A 50 -10.47 -9.05 0.39
C LYS A 50 -11.79 -9.44 -0.25
N ARG A 51 -12.30 -8.60 -1.11
CA ARG A 51 -13.54 -8.92 -1.78
C ARG A 51 -13.36 -10.11 -2.71
N LEU A 52 -12.19 -10.19 -3.31
CA LEU A 52 -11.90 -11.30 -4.18
C LEU A 52 -11.89 -12.62 -3.41
N ILE A 53 -11.35 -12.57 -2.21
CA ILE A 53 -11.30 -13.75 -1.38
C ILE A 53 -12.70 -14.21 -1.03
N ARG A 54 -13.57 -13.28 -0.68
CA ARG A 54 -14.94 -13.63 -0.33
C ARG A 54 -15.67 -14.23 -1.51
N LYS A 55 -15.45 -13.69 -2.68
CA LYS A 55 -16.11 -14.22 -3.86
C LYS A 55 -15.70 -15.66 -4.11
N ASN A 56 -14.47 -15.95 -3.87
CA ASN A 56 -13.98 -17.30 -4.12
C ASN A 56 -14.60 -18.31 -3.17
N LYS A 57 -14.93 -17.87 -2.00
CA LYS A 57 -15.51 -18.79 -1.02
C LYS A 57 -16.89 -19.22 -1.39
N ASN A 58 -17.58 -18.43 -2.13
CA ASN A 58 -18.91 -18.80 -2.55
C ASN A 58 -18.89 -19.55 -3.85
#